data_8f9b0c56be57a61b1072a6b5e366edcf
#
_entry.id   8f9b0c56be57a61b1072a6b5e366edcf
#
_cell.length_a   1.000
_cell.length_b   1.000
_cell.length_c   1.000
_cell.angle_alpha   90.00
_cell.angle_beta   90.00
_cell.angle_gamma   90.00
#
_symmetry.space_group_name_H-M   'P 1'
#
loop_
_entity.id
_entity.type
_entity.pdbx_description
1 polymer ?
#
loop_
_entity_poly.entity_id
_entity_poly.type
_entity_poly.pdbx_seq_one_letter_code
_entity_poly.pdbx_strand_id
1 'polypeptide(L)'
;MELPVSFLENMKKLLSPEEFNAYLDSYSEERVYGLRVNTNKLTPEEFEKICPFEIKKIPWIDNGYYYSGKDKPAKDPYYYAGLYYLQEPSAMTPAHVLPIEPGDRVLDICAAPGGKSTELAAKLKGKGVLVSNDISNSRAKALLKNLELFGISNAYVISEAPYKLAEHFEGYFDKILIDAPCSGEGMFRKEPSVMKSWVEHGNDYFVKLQQEITSYALKMLRPGGMLLYSTCTFSPLEDEQIVSRMLKEDPDLELVEPEWYEGFDHGHPEWSDNNQELTKCVRIWPHRMKGEGH
;
A
#
# COMPACT_ATOMS: atom_id res chain seq x y z
N MET A 1 14.81 19.71 -6.05
CA MET A 1 13.95 19.72 -4.84
C MET A 1 14.87 19.67 -3.63
N GLU A 2 14.63 20.46 -2.60
CA GLU A 2 15.47 20.49 -1.40
C GLU A 2 14.80 19.62 -0.33
N LEU A 3 15.47 18.53 0.06
CA LEU A 3 14.99 17.60 1.08
C LEU A 3 15.31 18.13 2.48
N PRO A 4 14.49 17.88 3.52
CA PRO A 4 14.77 18.27 4.89
C PRO A 4 16.09 17.69 5.40
N VAL A 5 16.92 18.49 6.07
CA VAL A 5 18.23 18.06 6.56
C VAL A 5 18.11 16.88 7.52
N SER A 6 17.15 16.92 8.45
CA SER A 6 16.90 15.84 9.40
C SER A 6 16.47 14.52 8.73
N PHE A 7 15.71 14.62 7.63
CA PHE A 7 15.40 13.45 6.81
C PHE A 7 16.65 12.83 6.18
N LEU A 8 17.52 13.66 5.58
CA LEU A 8 18.77 13.19 4.99
C LEU A 8 19.70 12.56 6.05
N GLU A 9 19.74 13.09 7.26
CA GLU A 9 20.48 12.51 8.38
C GLU A 9 19.93 11.15 8.81
N ASN A 10 18.60 10.99 8.80
CA ASN A 10 17.98 9.70 9.07
C ASN A 10 18.30 8.68 7.97
N MET A 11 18.15 9.03 6.71
CA MET A 11 18.47 8.14 5.59
C MET A 11 19.94 7.69 5.57
N LYS A 12 20.89 8.56 5.96
CA LYS A 12 22.31 8.20 6.12
C LYS A 12 22.57 7.16 7.21
N LYS A 13 21.67 7.03 8.19
CA LYS A 13 21.81 5.99 9.24
C LYS A 13 21.26 4.65 8.77
N LEU A 14 20.33 4.65 7.79
CA LEU A 14 19.69 3.46 7.29
C LEU A 14 20.42 2.81 6.12
N LEU A 15 21.04 3.63 5.27
CA LEU A 15 21.67 3.18 4.03
C LEU A 15 23.19 3.27 4.12
N SER A 16 23.90 2.35 3.44
CA SER A 16 25.32 2.49 3.21
C SER A 16 25.63 3.76 2.41
N PRO A 17 26.87 4.29 2.45
CA PRO A 17 27.20 5.49 1.67
C PRO A 17 26.91 5.35 0.17
N GLU A 18 27.11 4.16 -0.41
CA GLU A 18 26.86 3.85 -1.79
C GLU A 18 25.35 3.87 -2.09
N GLU A 19 24.56 3.21 -1.26
CA GLU A 19 23.09 3.18 -1.40
C GLU A 19 22.46 4.54 -1.15
N PHE A 20 22.98 5.30 -0.17
CA PHE A 20 22.51 6.66 0.08
C PHE A 20 22.71 7.57 -1.15
N ASN A 21 23.86 7.46 -1.83
CA ASN A 21 24.11 8.21 -3.05
C ASN A 21 23.14 7.77 -4.17
N ALA A 22 22.99 6.46 -4.38
CA ALA A 22 22.04 5.92 -5.35
C ALA A 22 20.58 6.36 -5.05
N TYR A 23 20.22 6.37 -3.76
CA TYR A 23 18.92 6.89 -3.31
C TYR A 23 18.73 8.36 -3.69
N LEU A 24 19.72 9.22 -3.43
CA LEU A 24 19.66 10.63 -3.82
C LEU A 24 19.61 10.82 -5.34
N ASP A 25 20.36 10.03 -6.11
CA ASP A 25 20.35 10.08 -7.55
C ASP A 25 18.96 9.75 -8.12
N SER A 26 18.21 8.86 -7.47
CA SER A 26 16.84 8.51 -7.86
C SER A 26 15.88 9.71 -7.88
N TYR A 27 16.15 10.76 -7.08
CA TYR A 27 15.36 12.01 -7.10
C TYR A 27 15.58 12.85 -8.36
N SER A 28 16.67 12.61 -9.08
CA SER A 28 16.99 13.26 -10.36
C SER A 28 16.47 12.47 -11.58
N GLU A 29 16.02 11.22 -11.36
CA GLU A 29 15.46 10.39 -12.41
C GLU A 29 14.06 10.86 -12.84
N GLU A 30 13.67 10.52 -14.07
CA GLU A 30 12.32 10.75 -14.56
C GLU A 30 11.32 9.92 -13.74
N ARG A 31 10.25 10.57 -13.34
CA ARG A 31 9.19 9.94 -12.56
C ARG A 31 8.55 8.77 -13.31
N VAL A 32 8.26 7.70 -12.59
CA VAL A 32 7.62 6.49 -13.10
C VAL A 32 6.11 6.57 -12.93
N TYR A 33 5.37 6.15 -13.95
CA TYR A 33 3.92 6.12 -13.94
C TYR A 33 3.42 4.69 -14.12
N GLY A 34 2.39 4.32 -13.35
CA GLY A 34 1.79 3.00 -13.39
C GLY A 34 0.28 3.03 -13.59
N LEU A 35 -0.23 2.01 -14.23
CA LEU A 35 -1.63 1.66 -14.29
C LEU A 35 -1.82 0.19 -13.93
N ARG A 36 -2.96 -0.14 -13.35
CA ARG A 36 -3.33 -1.51 -12.98
C ARG A 36 -4.67 -1.88 -13.61
N VAL A 37 -4.69 -2.96 -14.37
CA VAL A 37 -5.86 -3.46 -15.09
C VAL A 37 -6.94 -3.94 -14.11
N ASN A 38 -8.18 -3.61 -14.39
CA ASN A 38 -9.35 -4.09 -13.64
C ASN A 38 -9.74 -5.50 -14.11
N THR A 39 -9.26 -6.49 -13.40
CA THR A 39 -9.48 -7.92 -13.74
C THR A 39 -10.92 -8.39 -13.51
N ASN A 40 -11.81 -7.55 -12.96
CA ASN A 40 -13.26 -7.82 -12.98
C ASN A 40 -13.89 -7.61 -14.35
N LYS A 41 -13.26 -6.83 -15.24
CA LYS A 41 -13.83 -6.44 -16.54
C LYS A 41 -13.15 -7.10 -17.72
N LEU A 42 -11.82 -7.29 -17.64
CA LEU A 42 -11.04 -7.90 -18.72
C LEU A 42 -9.73 -8.47 -18.17
N THR A 43 -9.14 -9.40 -18.90
CA THR A 43 -7.81 -9.94 -18.54
C THR A 43 -6.70 -8.95 -18.94
N PRO A 44 -5.49 -9.06 -18.34
CA PRO A 44 -4.33 -8.29 -18.76
C PRO A 44 -4.03 -8.44 -20.26
N GLU A 45 -4.13 -9.66 -20.81
CA GLU A 45 -3.89 -9.96 -22.24
C GLU A 45 -4.94 -9.34 -23.17
N GLU A 46 -6.18 -9.22 -22.71
CA GLU A 46 -7.24 -8.49 -23.44
C GLU A 46 -6.97 -7.00 -23.43
N PHE A 47 -6.54 -6.45 -22.26
CA PHE A 47 -6.18 -5.04 -22.15
C PHE A 47 -4.99 -4.67 -23.04
N GLU A 48 -3.94 -5.50 -23.09
CA GLU A 48 -2.77 -5.27 -23.96
C GLU A 48 -3.15 -5.10 -25.43
N LYS A 49 -4.19 -5.81 -25.92
CA LYS A 49 -4.65 -5.74 -27.31
C LYS A 49 -5.39 -4.44 -27.65
N ILE A 50 -6.01 -3.81 -26.65
CA ILE A 50 -6.84 -2.61 -26.86
C ILE A 50 -6.22 -1.33 -26.30
N CYS A 51 -5.14 -1.43 -25.52
CA CYS A 51 -4.49 -0.30 -24.88
C CYS A 51 -4.00 0.71 -25.94
N PRO A 52 -4.40 1.99 -25.85
CA PRO A 52 -4.05 2.99 -26.86
C PRO A 52 -2.65 3.60 -26.64
N PHE A 53 -1.94 3.23 -25.57
CA PHE A 53 -0.59 3.73 -25.25
C PHE A 53 0.41 2.59 -25.17
N GLU A 54 1.69 2.96 -25.26
CA GLU A 54 2.78 2.02 -25.03
C GLU A 54 2.85 1.68 -23.53
N ILE A 55 2.73 0.39 -23.21
CA ILE A 55 2.79 -0.13 -21.84
C ILE A 55 3.88 -1.18 -21.70
N LYS A 56 4.49 -1.24 -20.51
CA LYS A 56 5.47 -2.26 -20.14
C LYS A 56 5.09 -2.90 -18.83
N LYS A 57 5.08 -4.22 -18.77
CA LYS A 57 4.70 -4.98 -17.58
C LYS A 57 5.56 -4.59 -16.37
N ILE A 58 4.92 -4.42 -15.22
CA ILE A 58 5.61 -4.31 -13.91
C ILE A 58 5.96 -5.73 -13.50
N PRO A 59 7.25 -6.08 -13.26
CA PRO A 59 7.67 -7.47 -13.09
C PRO A 59 7.00 -8.20 -11.93
N TRP A 60 6.64 -7.51 -10.86
CA TRP A 60 6.09 -8.06 -9.63
C TRP A 60 4.58 -7.83 -9.45
N ILE A 61 3.89 -7.34 -10.48
CA ILE A 61 2.44 -7.10 -10.44
C ILE A 61 1.79 -7.70 -11.71
N ASP A 62 1.04 -8.77 -11.56
CA ASP A 62 0.50 -9.54 -12.68
C ASP A 62 -0.35 -8.73 -13.65
N ASN A 63 -1.12 -7.75 -13.13
CA ASN A 63 -2.01 -6.88 -13.88
C ASN A 63 -1.54 -5.42 -13.92
N GLY A 64 -0.27 -5.16 -13.55
CA GLY A 64 0.34 -3.84 -13.48
C GLY A 64 1.22 -3.51 -14.68
N TYR A 65 1.17 -2.26 -15.14
CA TYR A 65 1.96 -1.78 -16.26
C TYR A 65 2.51 -0.40 -16.01
N TYR A 66 3.74 -0.16 -16.47
CA TYR A 66 4.30 1.17 -16.66
C TYR A 66 3.73 1.79 -17.93
N TYR A 67 3.59 3.12 -17.94
CA TYR A 67 3.27 3.89 -19.14
C TYR A 67 4.12 5.17 -19.21
N SER A 68 4.20 5.80 -20.40
CA SER A 68 4.98 7.02 -20.60
C SER A 68 4.30 8.24 -19.96
N GLY A 69 5.07 9.09 -19.27
CA GLY A 69 4.57 10.37 -18.73
C GLY A 69 4.02 11.34 -19.79
N LYS A 70 4.28 11.08 -21.09
CA LYS A 70 3.70 11.84 -22.22
C LYS A 70 2.25 11.46 -22.49
N ASP A 71 1.84 10.26 -22.12
CA ASP A 71 0.48 9.78 -22.26
C ASP A 71 -0.43 10.44 -21.22
N LYS A 72 -1.71 10.52 -21.51
CA LYS A 72 -2.72 11.11 -20.64
C LYS A 72 -3.85 10.12 -20.34
N PRO A 73 -3.54 8.98 -19.71
CA PRO A 73 -4.51 7.89 -19.51
C PRO A 73 -5.76 8.33 -18.73
N ALA A 74 -5.65 9.33 -17.84
CA ALA A 74 -6.81 9.89 -17.14
C ALA A 74 -7.82 10.60 -18.06
N LYS A 75 -7.49 10.84 -19.33
CA LYS A 75 -8.39 11.42 -20.34
C LYS A 75 -8.93 10.40 -21.33
N ASP A 76 -8.47 9.17 -21.24
CA ASP A 76 -8.87 8.08 -22.13
C ASP A 76 -10.27 7.54 -21.78
N PRO A 77 -11.12 7.18 -22.76
CA PRO A 77 -12.42 6.58 -22.52
C PRO A 77 -12.37 5.32 -21.65
N TYR A 78 -11.34 4.51 -21.76
CA TYR A 78 -11.17 3.29 -20.98
C TYR A 78 -10.93 3.55 -19.48
N TYR A 79 -10.33 4.70 -19.14
CA TYR A 79 -10.26 5.16 -17.76
C TYR A 79 -11.66 5.42 -17.17
N TYR A 80 -12.51 6.13 -17.93
CA TYR A 80 -13.90 6.39 -17.52
C TYR A 80 -14.79 5.16 -17.58
N ALA A 81 -14.42 4.16 -18.36
CA ALA A 81 -15.06 2.85 -18.35
C ALA A 81 -14.58 1.96 -17.17
N GLY A 82 -13.60 2.43 -16.38
CA GLY A 82 -13.04 1.71 -15.24
C GLY A 82 -12.29 0.44 -15.64
N LEU A 83 -11.61 0.45 -16.80
CA LEU A 83 -10.81 -0.71 -17.25
C LEU A 83 -9.45 -0.78 -16.55
N TYR A 84 -8.96 0.32 -16.01
CA TYR A 84 -7.72 0.38 -15.24
C TYR A 84 -7.75 1.48 -14.18
N TYR A 85 -6.92 1.30 -13.16
CA TYR A 85 -6.65 2.28 -12.10
C TYR A 85 -5.25 2.89 -12.31
N LEU A 86 -5.12 4.21 -12.15
CA LEU A 86 -3.80 4.87 -12.17
C LEU A 86 -3.20 4.82 -10.78
N GLN A 87 -2.13 4.07 -10.63
CA GLN A 87 -1.49 3.85 -9.33
C GLN A 87 0.03 3.84 -9.49
N GLU A 88 0.72 4.32 -8.50
CA GLU A 88 2.16 4.24 -8.41
C GLU A 88 2.58 2.75 -8.27
N PRO A 89 3.63 2.29 -8.97
CA PRO A 89 3.98 0.87 -9.04
C PRO A 89 4.22 0.19 -7.68
N SER A 90 4.99 0.81 -6.77
CA SER A 90 5.25 0.22 -5.44
C SER A 90 3.98 0.16 -4.59
N ALA A 91 3.08 1.15 -4.70
CA ALA A 91 1.80 1.17 -4.00
C ALA A 91 0.80 0.09 -4.47
N MET A 92 1.05 -0.59 -5.59
CA MET A 92 0.25 -1.74 -6.00
C MET A 92 0.56 -2.99 -5.18
N THR A 93 1.79 -3.10 -4.66
CA THR A 93 2.34 -4.30 -4.02
C THR A 93 1.50 -4.83 -2.85
N PRO A 94 1.06 -4.02 -1.86
CA PRO A 94 0.34 -4.55 -0.70
C PRO A 94 -0.95 -5.31 -1.05
N ALA A 95 -1.79 -4.75 -1.91
CA ALA A 95 -3.02 -5.42 -2.34
C ALA A 95 -2.74 -6.61 -3.27
N HIS A 96 -1.62 -6.58 -4.00
CA HIS A 96 -1.21 -7.68 -4.86
C HIS A 96 -0.73 -8.89 -4.06
N VAL A 97 0.12 -8.71 -3.06
CA VAL A 97 0.70 -9.82 -2.28
C VAL A 97 -0.27 -10.42 -1.27
N LEU A 98 -1.26 -9.66 -0.76
CA LEU A 98 -2.25 -10.23 0.16
C LEU A 98 -3.09 -11.29 -0.56
N PRO A 99 -3.04 -12.58 -0.12
CA PRO A 99 -3.74 -13.67 -0.78
C PRO A 99 -5.23 -13.63 -0.43
N ILE A 100 -6.04 -13.07 -1.34
CA ILE A 100 -7.50 -13.02 -1.24
C ILE A 100 -8.09 -14.14 -2.07
N GLU A 101 -9.05 -14.85 -1.49
CA GLU A 101 -9.80 -15.88 -2.18
C GLU A 101 -11.30 -15.52 -2.31
N PRO A 102 -11.96 -15.99 -3.39
CA PRO A 102 -13.40 -15.81 -3.54
C PRO A 102 -14.17 -16.43 -2.36
N GLY A 103 -14.88 -15.59 -1.62
CA GLY A 103 -15.62 -15.97 -0.41
C GLY A 103 -15.07 -15.36 0.87
N ASP A 104 -13.85 -14.79 0.85
CA ASP A 104 -13.26 -14.13 2.01
C ASP A 104 -14.08 -12.91 2.47
N ARG A 105 -14.03 -12.65 3.76
CA ARG A 105 -14.45 -11.41 4.40
C ARG A 105 -13.21 -10.54 4.58
N VAL A 106 -13.14 -9.46 3.81
CA VAL A 106 -11.95 -8.61 3.68
C VAL A 106 -12.23 -7.23 4.26
N LEU A 107 -11.29 -6.69 5.02
CA LEU A 107 -11.28 -5.30 5.49
C LEU A 107 -10.09 -4.55 4.87
N ASP A 108 -10.37 -3.39 4.26
CA ASP A 108 -9.37 -2.36 3.95
C ASP A 108 -9.65 -1.18 4.88
N ILE A 109 -8.82 -1.01 5.93
CA ILE A 109 -9.16 -0.13 7.06
C ILE A 109 -8.83 1.35 6.81
N CYS A 110 -7.90 1.64 5.87
CA CYS A 110 -7.47 2.99 5.46
C CYS A 110 -7.58 3.15 3.95
N ALA A 111 -8.76 2.86 3.40
CA ALA A 111 -8.97 2.45 2.02
C ALA A 111 -8.87 3.56 0.96
N ALA A 112 -9.19 4.81 1.32
CA ALA A 112 -9.31 5.87 0.32
C ALA A 112 -7.96 6.29 -0.30
N PRO A 113 -7.95 6.53 -1.61
CA PRO A 113 -9.08 6.70 -2.52
C PRO A 113 -9.59 5.40 -3.20
N GLY A 114 -9.11 4.20 -2.84
CA GLY A 114 -9.63 2.93 -3.33
C GLY A 114 -8.72 2.14 -4.27
N GLY A 115 -7.48 2.58 -4.45
CA GLY A 115 -6.52 1.87 -5.29
C GLY A 115 -6.26 0.44 -4.83
N LYS A 116 -6.12 0.21 -3.52
CA LYS A 116 -5.94 -1.12 -2.94
C LYS A 116 -7.28 -1.87 -2.85
N SER A 117 -8.35 -1.22 -2.39
CA SER A 117 -9.71 -1.81 -2.33
C SER A 117 -10.19 -2.37 -3.66
N THR A 118 -9.93 -1.69 -4.79
CA THR A 118 -10.35 -2.18 -6.11
C THR A 118 -9.62 -3.45 -6.53
N GLU A 119 -8.37 -3.66 -6.09
CA GLU A 119 -7.62 -4.89 -6.30
C GLU A 119 -8.14 -6.03 -5.42
N LEU A 120 -8.33 -5.77 -4.12
CA LEU A 120 -8.88 -6.76 -3.18
C LEU A 120 -10.25 -7.25 -3.67
N ALA A 121 -11.12 -6.34 -4.13
CA ALA A 121 -12.42 -6.69 -4.69
C ALA A 121 -12.32 -7.52 -5.98
N ALA A 122 -11.35 -7.21 -6.85
CA ALA A 122 -11.12 -7.98 -8.07
C ALA A 122 -10.74 -9.44 -7.76
N LYS A 123 -9.89 -9.66 -6.76
CA LYS A 123 -9.51 -11.00 -6.29
C LYS A 123 -10.69 -11.78 -5.70
N LEU A 124 -11.65 -11.12 -5.07
CA LEU A 124 -12.89 -11.75 -4.57
C LEU A 124 -13.80 -12.28 -5.68
N LYS A 125 -13.65 -11.81 -6.92
CA LYS A 125 -14.47 -12.25 -8.07
C LYS A 125 -15.99 -12.23 -7.80
N GLY A 126 -16.45 -11.19 -7.09
CA GLY A 126 -17.86 -11.02 -6.72
C GLY A 126 -18.39 -11.95 -5.62
N LYS A 127 -17.53 -12.75 -4.98
CA LYS A 127 -17.90 -13.65 -3.87
C LYS A 127 -17.25 -13.17 -2.57
N GLY A 128 -17.95 -13.41 -1.44
CA GLY A 128 -17.52 -12.86 -0.15
C GLY A 128 -17.89 -11.39 0.02
N VAL A 129 -17.19 -10.67 0.88
CA VAL A 129 -17.49 -9.26 1.19
C VAL A 129 -16.21 -8.46 1.37
N LEU A 130 -16.19 -7.25 0.82
CA LEU A 130 -15.17 -6.24 1.10
C LEU A 130 -15.79 -5.12 1.95
N VAL A 131 -15.22 -4.84 3.09
CA VAL A 131 -15.47 -3.63 3.87
C VAL A 131 -14.31 -2.68 3.65
N SER A 132 -14.59 -1.51 3.07
CA SER A 132 -13.57 -0.49 2.82
C SER A 132 -13.88 0.74 3.67
N ASN A 133 -12.99 1.05 4.60
CA ASN A 133 -13.17 2.15 5.54
C ASN A 133 -12.18 3.29 5.30
N ASP A 134 -12.62 4.51 5.51
CA ASP A 134 -11.74 5.67 5.68
C ASP A 134 -12.37 6.63 6.68
N ILE A 135 -11.61 7.06 7.69
CA ILE A 135 -12.10 7.96 8.74
C ILE A 135 -12.64 9.29 8.18
N SER A 136 -12.14 9.71 7.02
CA SER A 136 -12.58 10.94 6.35
C SER A 136 -13.77 10.67 5.42
N ASN A 137 -14.93 11.20 5.79
CA ASN A 137 -16.16 11.07 4.98
C ASN A 137 -15.98 11.60 3.53
N SER A 138 -15.22 12.68 3.34
CA SER A 138 -14.94 13.21 2.01
C SER A 138 -14.10 12.25 1.16
N ARG A 139 -13.11 11.59 1.77
CA ARG A 139 -12.29 10.56 1.11
C ARG A 139 -13.09 9.29 0.85
N ALA A 140 -13.96 8.88 1.78
CA ALA A 140 -14.85 7.73 1.61
C ALA A 140 -15.80 7.89 0.42
N LYS A 141 -16.25 9.12 0.10
CA LYS A 141 -17.05 9.39 -1.12
C LYS A 141 -16.23 9.16 -2.40
N ALA A 142 -14.95 9.53 -2.42
CA ALA A 142 -14.08 9.25 -3.56
C ALA A 142 -13.80 7.74 -3.71
N LEU A 143 -13.61 7.04 -2.60
CA LEU A 143 -13.50 5.59 -2.53
C LEU A 143 -14.75 4.90 -3.13
N LEU A 144 -15.94 5.28 -2.69
CA LEU A 144 -17.21 4.74 -3.20
C LEU A 144 -17.31 4.91 -4.72
N LYS A 145 -17.05 6.12 -5.23
CA LYS A 145 -17.04 6.40 -6.67
C LYS A 145 -16.10 5.49 -7.46
N ASN A 146 -14.91 5.20 -6.92
CA ASN A 146 -13.97 4.31 -7.58
C ASN A 146 -14.44 2.85 -7.57
N LEU A 147 -15.03 2.37 -6.48
CA LEU A 147 -15.60 1.02 -6.41
C LEU A 147 -16.78 0.86 -7.40
N GLU A 148 -17.66 1.86 -7.49
CA GLU A 148 -18.76 1.88 -8.47
C GLU A 148 -18.23 1.89 -9.91
N LEU A 149 -17.23 2.73 -10.22
CA LEU A 149 -16.60 2.80 -11.54
C LEU A 149 -16.00 1.45 -11.95
N PHE A 150 -15.44 0.72 -11.00
CA PHE A 150 -14.85 -0.59 -11.21
C PHE A 150 -15.88 -1.72 -11.30
N GLY A 151 -17.17 -1.43 -11.05
CA GLY A 151 -18.26 -2.41 -11.14
C GLY A 151 -18.26 -3.40 -9.97
N ILE A 152 -17.80 -2.98 -8.80
CA ILE A 152 -17.73 -3.82 -7.60
C ILE A 152 -19.08 -3.79 -6.89
N SER A 153 -19.73 -4.94 -6.75
CA SER A 153 -21.06 -5.08 -6.19
C SER A 153 -21.11 -5.66 -4.77
N ASN A 154 -20.01 -6.25 -4.28
CA ASN A 154 -19.91 -6.90 -2.98
C ASN A 154 -19.01 -6.14 -1.99
N ALA A 155 -18.99 -4.81 -2.11
CA ALA A 155 -18.24 -3.93 -1.21
C ALA A 155 -19.17 -2.98 -0.44
N TYR A 156 -18.80 -2.71 0.81
CA TYR A 156 -19.43 -1.71 1.67
C TYR A 156 -18.41 -0.65 2.03
N VAL A 157 -18.75 0.62 1.79
CA VAL A 157 -17.93 1.77 2.19
C VAL A 157 -18.43 2.31 3.52
N ILE A 158 -17.51 2.39 4.47
CA ILE A 158 -17.78 2.91 5.82
C ILE A 158 -16.87 4.12 6.08
N SER A 159 -17.33 5.03 6.93
CA SER A 159 -16.52 6.18 7.36
C SER A 159 -16.58 6.27 8.88
N GLU A 160 -15.76 5.43 9.54
CA GLU A 160 -15.75 5.31 11.00
C GLU A 160 -14.32 5.17 11.55
N ALA A 161 -14.17 5.49 12.84
CA ALA A 161 -12.92 5.28 13.54
C ALA A 161 -12.68 3.77 13.79
N PRO A 162 -11.41 3.28 13.79
CA PRO A 162 -11.08 1.87 13.94
C PRO A 162 -11.69 1.22 15.20
N TYR A 163 -11.74 1.95 16.32
CA TYR A 163 -12.30 1.42 17.56
C TYR A 163 -13.79 1.07 17.44
N LYS A 164 -14.57 1.86 16.71
CA LYS A 164 -15.99 1.58 16.46
C LYS A 164 -16.20 0.37 15.55
N LEU A 165 -15.33 0.19 14.55
CA LEU A 165 -15.37 -1.01 13.72
C LEU A 165 -15.13 -2.26 14.58
N ALA A 166 -14.14 -2.20 15.49
CA ALA A 166 -13.82 -3.32 16.37
C ALA A 166 -14.96 -3.72 17.31
N GLU A 167 -15.83 -2.79 17.72
CA GLU A 167 -17.05 -3.08 18.50
C GLU A 167 -18.05 -3.98 17.76
N HIS A 168 -18.03 -4.00 16.42
CA HIS A 168 -19.01 -4.72 15.59
C HIS A 168 -18.41 -5.91 14.83
N PHE A 169 -17.10 -5.95 14.64
CA PHE A 169 -16.43 -6.92 13.78
C PHE A 169 -15.38 -7.76 14.51
N GLU A 170 -15.51 -7.97 15.81
CA GLU A 170 -14.56 -8.81 16.57
C GLU A 170 -14.43 -10.21 15.96
N GLY A 171 -13.18 -10.63 15.64
CA GLY A 171 -12.87 -11.93 15.04
C GLY A 171 -13.57 -12.22 13.72
N TYR A 172 -13.96 -11.20 12.96
CA TYR A 172 -14.84 -11.37 11.81
C TYR A 172 -14.09 -11.56 10.49
N PHE A 173 -13.01 -10.83 10.23
CA PHE A 173 -12.38 -10.80 8.91
C PHE A 173 -11.39 -11.94 8.69
N ASP A 174 -11.45 -12.52 7.50
CA ASP A 174 -10.47 -13.51 7.02
C ASP A 174 -9.15 -12.82 6.63
N LYS A 175 -9.26 -11.62 6.04
CA LYS A 175 -8.13 -10.83 5.56
C LYS A 175 -8.30 -9.35 5.94
N ILE A 176 -7.23 -8.73 6.39
CA ILE A 176 -7.20 -7.29 6.70
C ILE A 176 -6.01 -6.64 5.97
N LEU A 177 -6.26 -5.55 5.26
CA LEU A 177 -5.24 -4.66 4.74
C LEU A 177 -5.20 -3.38 5.57
N ILE A 178 -4.01 -3.00 6.01
CA ILE A 178 -3.71 -1.71 6.63
C ILE A 178 -2.70 -0.99 5.76
N ASP A 179 -3.16 -0.14 4.84
CA ASP A 179 -2.30 0.84 4.19
C ASP A 179 -2.29 2.09 5.07
N ALA A 180 -1.37 2.10 6.02
CA ALA A 180 -1.46 2.98 7.17
C ALA A 180 -1.21 4.47 6.81
N PRO A 181 -1.93 5.41 7.47
CA PRO A 181 -1.49 6.80 7.44
C PRO A 181 -0.08 6.88 8.01
N CYS A 182 0.83 7.51 7.27
CA CYS A 182 2.24 7.53 7.59
C CYS A 182 2.88 8.87 7.26
N SER A 183 4.12 9.06 7.63
CA SER A 183 4.88 10.28 7.35
C SER A 183 5.14 10.50 5.86
N GLY A 184 5.02 9.47 5.03
CA GLY A 184 4.98 9.54 3.56
C GLY A 184 6.32 9.88 2.92
N GLU A 185 7.43 9.46 3.48
CA GLU A 185 8.79 9.75 2.98
C GLU A 185 9.00 9.30 1.53
N GLY A 186 8.42 8.18 1.12
CA GLY A 186 8.41 7.69 -0.25
C GLY A 186 7.58 8.56 -1.21
N MET A 187 6.78 9.49 -0.68
CA MET A 187 5.96 10.39 -1.51
C MET A 187 6.60 11.73 -1.81
N PHE A 188 7.75 12.06 -1.23
CA PHE A 188 8.38 13.38 -1.34
C PHE A 188 8.64 13.79 -2.79
N ARG A 189 9.08 12.87 -3.65
CA ARG A 189 9.29 13.12 -5.08
C ARG A 189 7.99 13.36 -5.82
N LYS A 190 6.94 12.62 -5.46
CA LYS A 190 5.63 12.67 -6.11
C LYS A 190 4.80 13.87 -5.65
N GLU A 191 4.82 14.18 -4.36
CA GLU A 191 3.98 15.19 -3.73
C GLU A 191 4.76 15.99 -2.69
N PRO A 192 5.44 17.06 -3.11
CA PRO A 192 6.27 17.86 -2.21
C PRO A 192 5.54 18.48 -1.01
N SER A 193 4.21 18.57 -1.06
CA SER A 193 3.39 19.04 0.09
C SER A 193 3.50 18.12 1.31
N VAL A 194 3.77 16.81 1.09
CA VAL A 194 3.96 15.83 2.16
C VAL A 194 5.17 16.17 3.03
N MET A 195 6.24 16.75 2.46
CA MET A 195 7.40 17.20 3.24
C MET A 195 7.04 18.25 4.30
N LYS A 196 6.07 19.13 4.02
CA LYS A 196 5.60 20.12 5.01
C LYS A 196 4.93 19.43 6.19
N SER A 197 4.05 18.48 5.91
CA SER A 197 3.39 17.67 6.94
C SER A 197 4.41 16.86 7.76
N TRP A 198 5.42 16.29 7.09
CA TRP A 198 6.50 15.55 7.74
C TRP A 198 7.30 16.43 8.72
N VAL A 199 7.63 17.67 8.31
CA VAL A 199 8.34 18.64 9.17
C VAL A 199 7.47 19.10 10.34
N GLU A 200 6.16 19.25 10.12
CA GLU A 200 5.21 19.76 11.13
C GLU A 200 4.90 18.71 12.20
N HIS A 201 4.68 17.45 11.81
CA HIS A 201 4.17 16.40 12.70
C HIS A 201 5.25 15.41 13.14
N GLY A 202 6.27 15.16 12.32
CA GLY A 202 7.29 14.12 12.55
C GLY A 202 6.71 12.70 12.50
N ASN A 203 7.59 11.71 12.64
CA ASN A 203 7.20 10.30 12.60
C ASN A 203 6.38 9.89 13.84
N ASP A 204 6.66 10.45 15.02
CA ASP A 204 5.99 10.08 16.29
C ASP A 204 4.47 10.26 16.28
N TYR A 205 3.97 11.23 15.53
CA TYR A 205 2.54 11.44 15.35
C TYR A 205 1.89 10.25 14.64
N PHE A 206 2.50 9.81 13.55
CA PHE A 206 1.99 8.69 12.75
C PHE A 206 2.15 7.35 13.47
N VAL A 207 3.25 7.15 14.20
CA VAL A 207 3.47 5.95 15.03
C VAL A 207 2.29 5.72 16.00
N LYS A 208 1.80 6.77 16.67
CA LYS A 208 0.66 6.65 17.59
C LYS A 208 -0.62 6.22 16.87
N LEU A 209 -0.90 6.80 15.69
CA LEU A 209 -2.05 6.41 14.87
C LEU A 209 -1.94 4.97 14.40
N GLN A 210 -0.78 4.56 13.93
CA GLN A 210 -0.51 3.21 13.46
C GLN A 210 -0.66 2.17 14.57
N GLN A 211 -0.17 2.50 15.77
CA GLN A 211 -0.34 1.65 16.95
C GLN A 211 -1.81 1.45 17.31
N GLU A 212 -2.61 2.52 17.25
CA GLU A 212 -4.05 2.44 17.50
C GLU A 212 -4.76 1.59 16.43
N ILE A 213 -4.50 1.87 15.15
CA ILE A 213 -5.12 1.16 14.03
C ILE A 213 -4.79 -0.33 14.08
N THR A 214 -3.52 -0.69 14.28
CA THR A 214 -3.09 -2.10 14.32
C THR A 214 -3.68 -2.86 15.48
N SER A 215 -3.73 -2.26 16.68
CA SER A 215 -4.35 -2.90 17.86
C SER A 215 -5.85 -3.18 17.68
N TYR A 216 -6.58 -2.31 16.99
CA TYR A 216 -7.99 -2.58 16.67
C TYR A 216 -8.14 -3.56 15.49
N ALA A 217 -7.27 -3.52 14.51
CA ALA A 217 -7.29 -4.47 13.40
C ALA A 217 -7.07 -5.91 13.87
N LEU A 218 -6.13 -6.13 14.79
CA LEU A 218 -5.89 -7.45 15.38
C LEU A 218 -7.15 -8.02 16.08
N LYS A 219 -7.93 -7.19 16.76
CA LYS A 219 -9.20 -7.62 17.37
C LYS A 219 -10.25 -8.07 16.35
N MET A 220 -10.20 -7.49 15.14
CA MET A 220 -11.13 -7.80 14.05
C MET A 220 -10.70 -8.99 13.22
N LEU A 221 -9.43 -9.38 13.28
CA LEU A 221 -8.90 -10.54 12.58
C LEU A 221 -9.38 -11.83 13.23
N ARG A 222 -9.92 -12.77 12.45
CA ARG A 222 -10.28 -14.08 12.99
C ARG A 222 -9.04 -14.94 13.27
N PRO A 223 -9.11 -15.93 14.16
CA PRO A 223 -8.06 -16.95 14.27
C PRO A 223 -7.79 -17.61 12.91
N GLY A 224 -6.51 -17.73 12.54
CA GLY A 224 -6.07 -18.22 11.23
C GLY A 224 -6.35 -17.28 10.05
N GLY A 225 -6.77 -16.04 10.32
CA GLY A 225 -6.84 -14.97 9.33
C GLY A 225 -5.45 -14.38 9.00
N MET A 226 -5.38 -13.50 8.02
CA MET A 226 -4.13 -12.86 7.61
C MET A 226 -4.29 -11.35 7.57
N LEU A 227 -3.31 -10.64 8.12
CA LEU A 227 -3.22 -9.18 8.09
C LEU A 227 -1.98 -8.76 7.31
N LEU A 228 -2.14 -7.79 6.41
CA LEU A 228 -1.03 -7.12 5.75
C LEU A 228 -0.98 -5.66 6.22
N TYR A 229 0.16 -5.26 6.74
CA TYR A 229 0.48 -3.88 7.11
C TYR A 229 1.44 -3.28 6.10
N SER A 230 1.18 -2.07 5.66
CA SER A 230 2.04 -1.33 4.72
C SER A 230 2.03 0.16 5.00
N THR A 231 3.12 0.82 4.60
CA THR A 231 3.28 2.27 4.60
C THR A 231 3.95 2.73 3.32
N CYS A 232 3.93 4.02 3.04
CA CYS A 232 4.76 4.66 2.02
C CYS A 232 5.87 5.52 2.65
N THR A 233 6.41 5.10 3.79
CA THR A 233 7.56 5.74 4.45
C THR A 233 8.78 4.81 4.48
N PHE A 234 9.92 5.32 4.87
CA PHE A 234 11.14 4.53 5.08
C PHE A 234 11.56 4.50 6.55
N SER A 235 10.79 5.13 7.42
CA SER A 235 11.09 5.22 8.84
C SER A 235 10.92 3.88 9.55
N PRO A 236 11.96 3.29 10.15
CA PRO A 236 11.82 2.08 10.94
C PRO A 236 10.84 2.19 12.11
N LEU A 237 10.61 3.42 12.61
CA LEU A 237 9.63 3.68 13.67
C LEU A 237 8.22 3.32 13.25
N GLU A 238 7.92 3.51 11.95
CA GLU A 238 6.61 3.28 11.35
C GLU A 238 6.50 1.93 10.63
N ASP A 239 7.61 1.23 10.43
CA ASP A 239 7.70 -0.05 9.74
C ASP A 239 8.07 -1.18 10.71
N GLU A 240 9.36 -1.56 10.84
CA GLU A 240 9.78 -2.70 11.66
C GLU A 240 9.32 -2.59 13.11
N GLN A 241 9.31 -1.39 13.71
CA GLN A 241 8.94 -1.23 15.11
C GLN A 241 7.43 -1.40 15.32
N ILE A 242 6.59 -1.04 14.35
CA ILE A 242 5.16 -1.33 14.40
C ILE A 242 4.91 -2.84 14.28
N VAL A 243 5.57 -3.51 13.32
CA VAL A 243 5.43 -4.96 13.13
C VAL A 243 5.94 -5.71 14.37
N SER A 244 7.12 -5.34 14.90
CA SER A 244 7.66 -5.93 16.14
C SER A 244 6.69 -5.76 17.32
N ARG A 245 6.05 -4.60 17.41
CA ARG A 245 5.05 -4.36 18.45
C ARG A 245 3.83 -5.28 18.29
N MET A 246 3.29 -5.45 17.09
CA MET A 246 2.17 -6.36 16.83
C MET A 246 2.48 -7.79 17.27
N LEU A 247 3.68 -8.29 16.93
CA LEU A 247 4.14 -9.62 17.35
C LEU A 247 4.27 -9.77 18.87
N LYS A 248 4.55 -8.69 19.60
CA LYS A 248 4.59 -8.70 21.08
C LYS A 248 3.20 -8.57 21.71
N GLU A 249 2.31 -7.83 21.04
CA GLU A 249 0.93 -7.63 21.52
C GLU A 249 0.09 -8.90 21.37
N ASP A 250 0.34 -9.69 20.31
CA ASP A 250 -0.30 -10.97 20.09
C ASP A 250 0.75 -12.05 19.74
N PRO A 251 1.15 -12.90 20.71
CA PRO A 251 2.16 -13.94 20.51
C PRO A 251 1.74 -15.07 19.57
N ASP A 252 0.47 -15.16 19.20
CA ASP A 252 -0.04 -16.15 18.24
C ASP A 252 0.15 -15.68 16.77
N LEU A 253 0.62 -14.44 16.56
CA LEU A 253 0.95 -13.93 15.24
C LEU A 253 2.27 -14.51 14.74
N GLU A 254 2.25 -14.92 13.46
CA GLU A 254 3.43 -15.36 12.73
C GLU A 254 3.63 -14.49 11.48
N LEU A 255 4.87 -14.08 11.20
CA LEU A 255 5.18 -13.42 9.94
C LEU A 255 5.27 -14.46 8.82
N VAL A 256 4.42 -14.27 7.81
CA VAL A 256 4.41 -15.09 6.60
C VAL A 256 5.36 -14.50 5.57
N GLU A 257 6.26 -15.32 5.05
CA GLU A 257 7.20 -14.90 4.02
C GLU A 257 6.46 -14.65 2.69
N PRO A 258 6.62 -13.46 2.07
CA PRO A 258 6.00 -13.17 0.78
C PRO A 258 6.78 -13.81 -0.37
N GLU A 259 6.21 -13.78 -1.58
CA GLU A 259 6.98 -14.03 -2.79
C GLU A 259 8.00 -12.91 -3.00
N TRP A 260 9.27 -13.30 -3.20
CA TRP A 260 10.39 -12.38 -3.38
C TRP A 260 10.60 -12.06 -4.85
N TYR A 261 10.84 -10.78 -5.13
CA TYR A 261 11.18 -10.29 -6.46
C TYR A 261 12.54 -9.59 -6.45
N GLU A 262 13.22 -9.62 -7.59
CA GLU A 262 14.47 -8.89 -7.75
C GLU A 262 14.28 -7.39 -7.45
N GLY A 263 15.09 -6.85 -6.54
CA GLY A 263 15.02 -5.47 -6.05
C GLY A 263 14.25 -5.28 -4.75
N PHE A 264 13.47 -6.27 -4.28
CA PHE A 264 12.94 -6.22 -2.91
C PHE A 264 14.07 -6.32 -1.91
N ASP A 265 14.00 -5.55 -0.85
CA ASP A 265 14.87 -5.61 0.29
C ASP A 265 14.17 -6.23 1.49
N HIS A 266 14.92 -6.87 2.37
CA HIS A 266 14.38 -7.44 3.60
C HIS A 266 14.11 -6.34 4.63
N GLY A 267 13.20 -6.60 5.56
CA GLY A 267 13.12 -5.82 6.79
C GLY A 267 14.39 -6.01 7.63
N HIS A 268 14.73 -5.02 8.42
CA HIS A 268 15.98 -4.92 9.14
C HIS A 268 15.76 -5.10 10.66
N PRO A 269 16.02 -6.30 11.22
CA PRO A 269 15.85 -6.56 12.66
C PRO A 269 16.59 -5.56 13.56
N GLU A 270 17.77 -5.12 13.15
CA GLU A 270 18.62 -4.17 13.88
C GLU A 270 18.03 -2.76 14.00
N TRP A 271 17.03 -2.43 13.18
CA TRP A 271 16.30 -1.16 13.25
C TRP A 271 15.14 -1.19 14.25
N SER A 272 14.92 -2.34 14.88
CA SER A 272 13.91 -2.56 15.91
C SER A 272 14.51 -3.30 17.12
N ASP A 273 14.00 -4.46 17.45
CA ASP A 273 14.36 -5.25 18.64
C ASP A 273 15.23 -6.48 18.36
N ASN A 274 15.83 -6.54 17.18
CA ASN A 274 16.62 -7.67 16.66
C ASN A 274 15.84 -8.99 16.47
N ASN A 275 14.51 -8.93 16.38
CA ASN A 275 13.71 -10.11 16.05
C ASN A 275 13.94 -10.51 14.59
N GLN A 276 14.56 -11.69 14.38
CA GLN A 276 14.95 -12.18 13.05
C GLN A 276 13.77 -12.47 12.13
N GLU A 277 12.56 -12.64 12.67
CA GLU A 277 11.34 -12.77 11.86
C GLU A 277 11.09 -11.54 10.99
N LEU A 278 11.54 -10.35 11.40
CA LEU A 278 11.39 -9.10 10.64
C LEU A 278 12.07 -9.15 9.27
N THR A 279 13.02 -10.06 9.04
CA THR A 279 13.61 -10.27 7.70
C THR A 279 12.59 -10.73 6.65
N LYS A 280 11.42 -11.22 7.07
CA LYS A 280 10.31 -11.58 6.17
C LYS A 280 9.51 -10.36 5.68
N CYS A 281 9.70 -9.18 6.28
CA CYS A 281 9.12 -7.95 5.79
C CYS A 281 9.81 -7.50 4.49
N VAL A 282 9.09 -6.78 3.65
CA VAL A 282 9.60 -6.25 2.37
C VAL A 282 9.75 -4.75 2.46
N ARG A 283 10.89 -4.25 2.01
CA ARG A 283 11.11 -2.84 1.71
C ARG A 283 11.31 -2.64 0.21
N ILE A 284 10.67 -1.63 -0.34
CA ILE A 284 10.78 -1.25 -1.75
C ILE A 284 11.47 0.11 -1.81
N TRP A 285 12.72 0.12 -2.29
CA TRP A 285 13.54 1.31 -2.40
C TRP A 285 13.50 1.89 -3.82
N PRO A 286 13.35 3.23 -4.01
CA PRO A 286 13.27 3.83 -5.34
C PRO A 286 14.57 3.71 -6.17
N HIS A 287 15.72 3.51 -5.53
CA HIS A 287 16.99 3.29 -6.21
C HIS A 287 17.24 1.81 -6.60
N ARG A 288 16.45 0.87 -6.09
CA ARG A 288 16.53 -0.55 -6.45
C ARG A 288 15.41 -0.97 -7.39
N MET A 289 14.26 -0.32 -7.32
CA MET A 289 13.07 -0.63 -8.12
C MET A 289 12.45 0.61 -8.72
N LYS A 290 11.82 0.47 -9.89
CA LYS A 290 11.12 1.57 -10.56
C LYS A 290 9.79 1.88 -9.87
N GLY A 291 9.83 2.75 -8.87
CA GLY A 291 8.72 3.23 -8.08
C GLY A 291 9.15 4.36 -7.14
N GLU A 292 8.22 4.82 -6.30
CA GLU A 292 8.51 5.88 -5.30
C GLU A 292 8.98 5.28 -3.96
N GLY A 293 8.76 3.97 -3.75
CA GLY A 293 9.07 3.24 -2.53
C GLY A 293 7.83 2.92 -1.68
N HIS A 294 7.96 1.82 -0.90
CA HIS A 294 6.89 1.32 -0.03
C HIS A 294 7.47 0.47 1.08
#